data_5449e1b4a8ccdbd63d8546a1e78bcd1f
#
_entry.id   5449e1b4a8ccdbd63d8546a1e78bcd1f
#
_cell.length_a   1.000
_cell.length_b   1.000
_cell.length_c   1.000
_cell.angle_alpha   90.00
_cell.angle_beta   90.00
_cell.angle_gamma   90.00
#
_symmetry.space_group_name_H-M   'P 1'
#
loop_
_entity.id
_entity.type
_entity.pdbx_description
1 polymer ?
#
loop_
_entity_poly.entity_id
_entity_poly.type
_entity_poly.pdbx_seq_one_letter_code
_entity_poly.pdbx_strand_id
1 'polypeptide(L)'
;MPRFDQWMLARQTAAAAKVQPETTPDPAIALLEKDQQSYEIWLEKEPNNEKALRGLLDTSLKLNDLEKTATALDGLAQIHSDNPDYLVLLGQVEQEAKDYEGAAATYKKVLLTDPTHINALQGMVDLLLVQNRPEGAIELLQTTLKDMGQLTEDETIEIDPEKVTSIQLMLGQIYVAQKRFGEAIAIYDQAATVNKTDFRPVLAKAMVLKNQGNEAAAKPFFMTAINLAPATYKDQIKEMAVLSAADLKALEAVPTETDPEAEATE
;
A
#
# COMPACT_ATOMS: atom_id res chain seq x y z
N MET A 1 -14.33 -9.41 1.70
CA MET A 1 -13.12 -9.95 2.35
C MET A 1 -12.70 -8.97 3.44
N PRO A 2 -12.29 -9.40 4.64
CA PRO A 2 -11.59 -8.50 5.55
C PRO A 2 -10.31 -8.03 4.84
N ARG A 3 -10.05 -6.73 4.84
CA ARG A 3 -8.85 -6.17 4.23
C ARG A 3 -7.64 -6.72 4.95
N PHE A 4 -6.64 -7.15 4.21
CA PHE A 4 -5.35 -7.63 4.74
C PHE A 4 -4.71 -6.57 5.67
N ASP A 5 -4.93 -5.29 5.36
CA ASP A 5 -4.53 -4.15 6.20
C ASP A 5 -5.12 -4.21 7.62
N GLN A 6 -6.37 -4.69 7.77
CA GLN A 6 -7.01 -4.87 9.08
C GLN A 6 -6.39 -6.03 9.87
N TRP A 7 -5.95 -7.07 9.18
CA TRP A 7 -5.23 -8.17 9.80
C TRP A 7 -3.83 -7.74 10.27
N MET A 8 -3.08 -7.00 9.44
CA MET A 8 -1.78 -6.43 9.80
C MET A 8 -1.89 -5.49 11.01
N LEU A 9 -2.94 -4.66 11.06
CA LEU A 9 -3.18 -3.74 12.17
C LEU A 9 -3.54 -4.49 13.48
N ALA A 10 -4.39 -5.53 13.39
CA ALA A 10 -4.75 -6.37 14.53
C ALA A 10 -3.55 -7.12 15.11
N ARG A 11 -2.56 -7.45 14.27
CA ARG A 11 -1.34 -8.13 14.68
C ARG A 11 -0.37 -7.22 15.43
N GLN A 12 -0.22 -5.95 15.04
CA GLN A 12 0.59 -4.98 15.79
C GLN A 12 0.08 -4.79 17.23
N THR A 13 -1.24 -4.91 17.45
CA THR A 13 -1.84 -4.85 18.78
C THR A 13 -1.71 -6.17 19.56
N ALA A 14 -1.70 -7.32 18.87
CA ALA A 14 -1.55 -8.63 19.51
C ALA A 14 -0.10 -8.95 19.93
N ALA A 15 0.90 -8.41 19.24
CA ALA A 15 2.32 -8.59 19.59
C ALA A 15 2.70 -7.96 20.93
N ALA A 16 1.91 -7.00 21.43
CA ALA A 16 2.12 -6.37 22.73
C ALA A 16 1.62 -7.20 23.94
N ALA A 17 0.95 -8.33 23.70
CA ALA A 17 0.28 -9.14 24.75
C ALA A 17 0.99 -10.47 25.10
N LYS A 18 2.27 -10.65 24.76
CA LYS A 18 3.01 -11.85 25.15
C LYS A 18 3.71 -11.65 26.50
N VAL A 19 3.12 -12.23 27.56
CA VAL A 19 3.77 -13.08 28.59
C VAL A 19 2.70 -13.58 29.56
N GLN A 20 2.35 -14.87 29.52
CA GLN A 20 2.07 -15.64 30.75
C GLN A 20 2.13 -17.16 30.45
N PRO A 21 2.60 -18.00 31.42
CA PRO A 21 2.82 -19.43 31.21
C PRO A 21 1.57 -20.26 31.49
N GLU A 22 1.49 -21.39 30.81
CA GLU A 22 0.61 -22.56 31.09
C GLU A 22 -0.86 -22.25 31.38
N THR A 23 -1.62 -21.95 30.34
CA THR A 23 -3.07 -22.07 30.37
C THR A 23 -3.49 -23.16 29.40
N THR A 24 -4.48 -23.97 29.79
CA THR A 24 -5.23 -24.85 28.88
C THR A 24 -5.52 -24.09 27.60
N PRO A 25 -5.32 -24.68 26.40
CA PRO A 25 -5.56 -23.98 25.15
C PRO A 25 -6.92 -23.30 25.18
N ASP A 26 -6.98 -22.04 24.78
CA ASP A 26 -8.26 -21.35 24.65
C ASP A 26 -9.20 -22.21 23.81
N PRO A 27 -10.40 -22.57 24.30
CA PRO A 27 -11.35 -23.39 23.53
C PRO A 27 -11.61 -22.85 22.12
N ALA A 28 -11.52 -21.53 21.91
CA ALA A 28 -11.65 -20.91 20.61
C ALA A 28 -10.45 -21.23 19.70
N ILE A 29 -9.22 -21.25 20.21
CA ILE A 29 -8.02 -21.65 19.47
C ILE A 29 -8.11 -23.13 19.08
N ALA A 30 -8.46 -24.01 20.05
CA ALA A 30 -8.58 -25.43 19.79
C ALA A 30 -9.66 -25.74 18.70
N LEU A 31 -10.73 -24.95 18.66
CA LEU A 31 -11.74 -25.08 17.59
C LEU A 31 -11.19 -24.66 16.22
N LEU A 32 -10.45 -23.53 16.17
CA LEU A 32 -9.82 -23.06 14.93
C LEU A 32 -8.79 -24.07 14.39
N GLU A 33 -7.96 -24.66 15.26
CA GLU A 33 -7.00 -25.70 14.89
C GLU A 33 -7.70 -26.94 14.30
N LYS A 34 -8.83 -27.35 14.91
CA LYS A 34 -9.63 -28.46 14.40
C LYS A 34 -10.25 -28.13 13.03
N ASP A 35 -10.77 -26.94 12.87
CA ASP A 35 -11.34 -26.50 11.59
C ASP A 35 -10.25 -26.43 10.51
N GLN A 36 -9.06 -25.89 10.84
CA GLN A 36 -7.91 -25.85 9.96
C GLN A 36 -7.53 -27.26 9.50
N GLN A 37 -7.38 -28.22 10.43
CA GLN A 37 -7.10 -29.61 10.10
C GLN A 37 -8.16 -30.24 9.19
N SER A 38 -9.43 -29.88 9.40
CA SER A 38 -10.52 -30.38 8.56
C SER A 38 -10.40 -29.88 7.11
N TYR A 39 -10.00 -28.64 6.90
CA TYR A 39 -9.74 -28.09 5.57
C TYR A 39 -8.51 -28.73 4.92
N GLU A 40 -7.43 -29.01 5.68
CA GLU A 40 -6.26 -29.72 5.15
C GLU A 40 -6.63 -31.12 4.66
N ILE A 41 -7.37 -31.92 5.44
CA ILE A 41 -7.87 -33.23 5.05
C ILE A 41 -8.76 -33.15 3.79
N TRP A 42 -9.54 -32.08 3.66
CA TRP A 42 -10.34 -31.87 2.46
C TRP A 42 -9.46 -31.58 1.24
N LEU A 43 -8.44 -30.74 1.40
CA LEU A 43 -7.49 -30.38 0.33
C LEU A 43 -6.59 -31.56 -0.09
N GLU A 44 -6.32 -32.53 0.78
CA GLU A 44 -5.63 -33.78 0.39
C GLU A 44 -6.41 -34.56 -0.69
N LYS A 45 -7.74 -34.48 -0.66
CA LYS A 45 -8.62 -35.16 -1.62
C LYS A 45 -8.96 -34.33 -2.84
N GLU A 46 -9.11 -33.02 -2.61
CA GLU A 46 -9.52 -32.04 -3.60
C GLU A 46 -8.61 -30.79 -3.50
N PRO A 47 -7.38 -30.85 -4.03
CA PRO A 47 -6.38 -29.77 -3.85
C PRO A 47 -6.85 -28.38 -4.32
N ASN A 48 -7.71 -28.33 -5.33
CA ASN A 48 -8.24 -27.09 -5.90
C ASN A 48 -9.65 -26.74 -5.39
N ASN A 49 -10.06 -27.28 -4.24
CA ASN A 49 -11.36 -26.95 -3.67
C ASN A 49 -11.33 -25.53 -3.07
N GLU A 50 -11.90 -24.58 -3.77
CA GLU A 50 -11.88 -23.15 -3.39
C GLU A 50 -12.45 -22.92 -1.99
N LYS A 51 -13.52 -23.63 -1.61
CA LYS A 51 -14.12 -23.49 -0.29
C LYS A 51 -13.18 -23.93 0.82
N ALA A 52 -12.47 -25.04 0.61
CA ALA A 52 -11.48 -25.53 1.57
C ALA A 52 -10.28 -24.59 1.66
N LEU A 53 -9.76 -24.07 0.52
CA LEU A 53 -8.67 -23.08 0.49
C LEU A 53 -9.06 -21.79 1.22
N ARG A 54 -10.26 -21.26 1.00
CA ARG A 54 -10.76 -20.08 1.72
C ARG A 54 -10.94 -20.32 3.22
N GLY A 55 -11.39 -21.52 3.59
CA GLY A 55 -11.51 -21.94 4.99
C GLY A 55 -10.15 -22.07 5.66
N LEU A 56 -9.17 -22.68 4.96
CA LEU A 56 -7.80 -22.77 5.42
C LEU A 56 -7.19 -21.37 5.59
N LEU A 57 -7.37 -20.47 4.61
CA LEU A 57 -6.90 -19.09 4.68
C LEU A 57 -7.46 -18.35 5.91
N ASP A 58 -8.77 -18.42 6.14
CA ASP A 58 -9.42 -17.73 7.27
C ASP A 58 -8.93 -18.26 8.62
N THR A 59 -8.83 -19.59 8.77
CA THR A 59 -8.36 -20.20 10.02
C THR A 59 -6.89 -19.98 10.26
N SER A 60 -6.04 -20.09 9.24
CA SER A 60 -4.59 -19.86 9.35
C SER A 60 -4.25 -18.40 9.66
N LEU A 61 -4.98 -17.43 9.08
CA LEU A 61 -4.84 -16.01 9.43
C LEU A 61 -5.18 -15.77 10.90
N LYS A 62 -6.27 -16.35 11.42
CA LYS A 62 -6.66 -16.21 12.83
C LYS A 62 -5.67 -16.88 13.79
N LEU A 63 -5.07 -17.99 13.39
CA LEU A 63 -4.05 -18.71 14.15
C LEU A 63 -2.64 -18.12 13.98
N ASN A 64 -2.47 -17.18 13.07
CA ASN A 64 -1.17 -16.63 12.68
C ASN A 64 -0.19 -17.70 12.15
N ASP A 65 -0.73 -18.68 11.44
CA ASP A 65 0.01 -19.76 10.80
C ASP A 65 0.39 -19.32 9.37
N LEU A 66 1.59 -18.74 9.23
CA LEU A 66 2.05 -18.18 7.96
C LEU A 66 2.24 -19.24 6.88
N GLU A 67 2.68 -20.44 7.25
CA GLU A 67 2.93 -21.54 6.30
C GLU A 67 1.62 -21.98 5.63
N LYS A 68 0.59 -22.21 6.43
CA LYS A 68 -0.71 -22.61 5.90
C LYS A 68 -1.44 -21.46 5.21
N THR A 69 -1.21 -20.23 5.66
CA THR A 69 -1.69 -19.03 4.96
C THR A 69 -1.09 -18.95 3.56
N ALA A 70 0.23 -19.14 3.42
CA ALA A 70 0.91 -19.16 2.13
C ALA A 70 0.39 -20.29 1.22
N THR A 71 0.23 -21.50 1.79
CA THR A 71 -0.33 -22.66 1.06
C THR A 71 -1.73 -22.36 0.50
N ALA A 72 -2.59 -21.78 1.32
CA ALA A 72 -3.95 -21.44 0.92
C ALA A 72 -3.98 -20.34 -0.16
N LEU A 73 -3.11 -19.33 -0.05
CA LEU A 73 -3.00 -18.25 -1.03
C LEU A 73 -2.45 -18.74 -2.37
N ASP A 74 -1.43 -19.62 -2.35
CA ASP A 74 -0.90 -20.22 -3.57
C ASP A 74 -1.97 -21.05 -4.30
N GLY A 75 -2.73 -21.88 -3.58
CA GLY A 75 -3.86 -22.60 -4.15
C GLY A 75 -4.93 -21.70 -4.75
N LEU A 76 -5.28 -20.60 -4.06
CA LEU A 76 -6.24 -19.61 -4.57
C LEU A 76 -5.70 -18.86 -5.79
N ALA A 77 -4.41 -18.53 -5.83
CA ALA A 77 -3.76 -17.91 -6.98
C ALA A 77 -3.74 -18.82 -8.21
N GLN A 78 -3.62 -20.13 -8.02
CA GLN A 78 -3.69 -21.10 -9.12
C GLN A 78 -5.09 -21.19 -9.72
N ILE A 79 -6.14 -21.15 -8.88
CA ILE A 79 -7.53 -21.19 -9.32
C ILE A 79 -7.94 -19.87 -9.99
N HIS A 80 -7.51 -18.76 -9.44
CA HIS A 80 -7.83 -17.39 -9.88
C HIS A 80 -6.60 -16.72 -10.51
N SER A 81 -6.07 -17.33 -11.57
CA SER A 81 -4.85 -16.85 -12.24
C SER A 81 -5.00 -15.48 -12.91
N ASP A 82 -6.24 -15.02 -13.10
CA ASP A 82 -6.61 -13.68 -13.58
C ASP A 82 -6.61 -12.61 -12.48
N ASN A 83 -6.54 -13.03 -11.21
CA ASN A 83 -6.47 -12.10 -10.07
C ASN A 83 -5.09 -12.11 -9.41
N PRO A 84 -4.21 -11.14 -9.72
CA PRO A 84 -2.88 -11.07 -9.16
C PRO A 84 -2.84 -10.76 -7.66
N ASP A 85 -3.95 -10.30 -7.05
CA ASP A 85 -3.98 -9.94 -5.64
C ASP A 85 -3.64 -11.11 -4.71
N TYR A 86 -4.00 -12.34 -5.08
CA TYR A 86 -3.61 -13.52 -4.30
C TYR A 86 -2.10 -13.72 -4.28
N LEU A 87 -1.41 -13.48 -5.40
CA LEU A 87 0.05 -13.53 -5.45
C LEU A 87 0.69 -12.39 -4.66
N VAL A 88 0.10 -11.19 -4.69
CA VAL A 88 0.58 -10.08 -3.87
C VAL A 88 0.48 -10.41 -2.38
N LEU A 89 -0.66 -10.95 -1.95
CA LEU A 89 -0.87 -11.38 -0.57
C LEU A 89 0.10 -12.52 -0.19
N LEU A 90 0.34 -13.47 -1.09
CA LEU A 90 1.31 -14.54 -0.89
C LEU A 90 2.71 -13.96 -0.65
N GLY A 91 3.18 -13.07 -1.51
CA GLY A 91 4.48 -12.41 -1.35
C GLY A 91 4.60 -11.64 -0.03
N GLN A 92 3.52 -11.01 0.45
CA GLN A 92 3.51 -10.36 1.77
C GLN A 92 3.64 -11.37 2.92
N VAL A 93 2.96 -12.51 2.83
CA VAL A 93 3.05 -13.59 3.84
C VAL A 93 4.45 -14.23 3.83
N GLU A 94 5.02 -14.49 2.66
CA GLU A 94 6.39 -15.00 2.49
C GLU A 94 7.41 -14.03 3.08
N GLN A 95 7.27 -12.72 2.81
CA GLN A 95 8.13 -11.70 3.40
C GLN A 95 8.02 -11.67 4.92
N GLU A 96 6.83 -11.85 5.47
CA GLU A 96 6.62 -11.92 6.90
C GLU A 96 7.20 -13.18 7.53
N ALA A 97 7.12 -14.30 6.82
CA ALA A 97 7.79 -15.56 7.17
C ALA A 97 9.32 -15.46 7.03
N LYS A 98 9.85 -14.33 6.51
CA LYS A 98 11.26 -14.08 6.19
C LYS A 98 11.79 -14.96 5.04
N ASP A 99 10.89 -15.53 4.26
CA ASP A 99 11.23 -16.13 2.97
C ASP A 99 11.32 -15.02 1.91
N TYR A 100 12.42 -14.30 1.95
CA TYR A 100 12.65 -13.18 1.04
C TYR A 100 12.88 -13.60 -0.41
N GLU A 101 13.35 -14.83 -0.64
CA GLU A 101 13.51 -15.37 -2.00
C GLU A 101 12.16 -15.73 -2.60
N GLY A 102 11.30 -16.41 -1.84
CA GLY A 102 9.93 -16.70 -2.23
C GLY A 102 9.15 -15.41 -2.53
N ALA A 103 9.17 -14.45 -1.59
CA ALA A 103 8.50 -13.16 -1.76
C ALA A 103 8.95 -12.42 -3.04
N ALA A 104 10.27 -12.38 -3.29
CA ALA A 104 10.81 -11.76 -4.50
C ALA A 104 10.33 -12.47 -5.79
N ALA A 105 10.31 -13.79 -5.79
CA ALA A 105 9.84 -14.57 -6.93
C ALA A 105 8.34 -14.36 -7.18
N THR A 106 7.56 -14.32 -6.11
CA THR A 106 6.10 -14.10 -6.16
C THR A 106 5.75 -12.70 -6.66
N TYR A 107 6.36 -11.63 -6.12
CA TYR A 107 6.14 -10.27 -6.65
C TYR A 107 6.61 -10.12 -8.10
N LYS A 108 7.76 -10.72 -8.45
CA LYS A 108 8.26 -10.71 -9.83
C LYS A 108 7.29 -11.39 -10.79
N LYS A 109 6.63 -12.47 -10.39
CA LYS A 109 5.62 -13.15 -11.21
C LYS A 109 4.46 -12.21 -11.55
N VAL A 110 4.01 -11.40 -10.60
CA VAL A 110 2.98 -10.37 -10.85
C VAL A 110 3.52 -9.30 -11.80
N LEU A 111 4.72 -8.76 -11.54
CA LEU A 111 5.32 -7.68 -12.32
C LEU A 111 5.72 -8.10 -13.74
N LEU A 112 5.86 -9.38 -14.03
CA LEU A 112 6.04 -9.89 -15.39
C LEU A 112 4.76 -9.79 -16.24
N THR A 113 3.58 -9.82 -15.62
CA THR A 113 2.28 -9.71 -16.29
C THR A 113 1.75 -8.28 -16.29
N ASP A 114 1.92 -7.56 -15.19
CA ASP A 114 1.62 -6.13 -15.06
C ASP A 114 2.79 -5.41 -14.38
N PRO A 115 3.74 -4.87 -15.17
CA PRO A 115 4.90 -4.15 -14.62
C PRO A 115 4.52 -2.91 -13.79
N THR A 116 3.27 -2.44 -13.90
CA THR A 116 2.75 -1.25 -13.20
C THR A 116 1.83 -1.60 -12.04
N HIS A 117 1.78 -2.87 -11.63
CA HIS A 117 0.94 -3.30 -10.53
C HIS A 117 1.41 -2.71 -9.19
N ILE A 118 0.71 -1.69 -8.71
CA ILE A 118 1.15 -0.84 -7.59
C ILE A 118 1.45 -1.65 -6.32
N ASN A 119 0.58 -2.58 -5.94
CA ASN A 119 0.79 -3.37 -4.71
C ASN A 119 1.98 -4.33 -4.83
N ALA A 120 2.26 -4.88 -6.02
CA ALA A 120 3.43 -5.72 -6.26
C ALA A 120 4.73 -4.91 -6.28
N LEU A 121 4.71 -3.70 -6.88
CA LEU A 121 5.83 -2.76 -6.81
C LEU A 121 6.11 -2.35 -5.37
N GLN A 122 5.08 -2.00 -4.59
CA GLN A 122 5.24 -1.67 -3.18
C GLN A 122 5.86 -2.84 -2.40
N GLY A 123 5.33 -4.06 -2.56
CA GLY A 123 5.88 -5.25 -1.90
C GLY A 123 7.34 -5.50 -2.27
N MET A 124 7.71 -5.37 -3.54
CA MET A 124 9.10 -5.53 -3.99
C MET A 124 10.00 -4.41 -3.45
N VAL A 125 9.52 -3.16 -3.40
CA VAL A 125 10.24 -2.03 -2.79
C VAL A 125 10.47 -2.28 -1.31
N ASP A 126 9.45 -2.65 -0.56
CA ASP A 126 9.56 -2.94 0.87
C ASP A 126 10.54 -4.08 1.15
N LEU A 127 10.50 -5.13 0.32
CA LEU A 127 11.45 -6.24 0.39
C LEU A 127 12.90 -5.77 0.17
N LEU A 128 13.15 -4.95 -0.85
CA LEU A 128 14.48 -4.40 -1.13
C LEU A 128 14.97 -3.49 0.01
N LEU A 129 14.09 -2.71 0.61
CA LEU A 129 14.42 -1.85 1.76
C LEU A 129 14.75 -2.68 3.01
N VAL A 130 13.99 -3.74 3.30
CA VAL A 130 14.29 -4.68 4.41
C VAL A 130 15.64 -5.35 4.20
N GLN A 131 16.02 -5.65 2.96
CA GLN A 131 17.34 -6.19 2.60
C GLN A 131 18.46 -5.13 2.59
N ASN A 132 18.17 -3.89 2.99
CA ASN A 132 19.11 -2.76 2.93
C ASN A 132 19.63 -2.47 1.51
N ARG A 133 18.76 -2.56 0.50
CA ARG A 133 19.05 -2.35 -0.92
C ARG A 133 18.23 -1.21 -1.51
N PRO A 134 18.30 0.02 -0.96
CA PRO A 134 17.48 1.14 -1.41
C PRO A 134 17.74 1.54 -2.87
N GLU A 135 19.00 1.42 -3.34
CA GLU A 135 19.32 1.74 -4.75
C GLU A 135 18.64 0.77 -5.72
N GLY A 136 18.48 -0.51 -5.35
CA GLY A 136 17.71 -1.46 -6.15
C GLY A 136 16.21 -1.10 -6.23
N ALA A 137 15.65 -0.57 -5.14
CA ALA A 137 14.28 -0.09 -5.13
C ALA A 137 14.10 1.18 -5.99
N ILE A 138 15.08 2.10 -5.95
CA ILE A 138 15.11 3.29 -6.81
C ILE A 138 15.19 2.88 -8.29
N GLU A 139 16.11 1.97 -8.63
CA GLU A 139 16.28 1.48 -10.01
C GLU A 139 15.02 0.82 -10.55
N LEU A 140 14.37 -0.02 -9.74
CA LEU A 140 13.09 -0.66 -10.09
C LEU A 140 12.05 0.39 -10.47
N LEU A 141 11.80 1.38 -9.60
CA LEU A 141 10.77 2.39 -9.82
C LEU A 141 11.11 3.34 -10.98
N GLN A 142 12.38 3.73 -11.12
CA GLN A 142 12.83 4.56 -12.24
C GLN A 142 12.69 3.83 -13.58
N THR A 143 13.03 2.54 -13.62
CA THR A 143 12.87 1.72 -14.83
C THR A 143 11.39 1.61 -15.18
N THR A 144 10.52 1.31 -14.21
CA THR A 144 9.07 1.25 -14.43
C THR A 144 8.53 2.58 -14.98
N LEU A 145 8.91 3.73 -14.40
CA LEU A 145 8.49 5.05 -14.88
C LEU A 145 9.01 5.35 -16.29
N LYS A 146 10.24 4.96 -16.60
CA LYS A 146 10.82 5.12 -17.93
C LYS A 146 10.09 4.28 -18.97
N ASP A 147 9.80 3.03 -18.66
CA ASP A 147 9.09 2.13 -19.57
C ASP A 147 7.65 2.61 -19.81
N MET A 148 6.97 3.12 -18.76
CA MET A 148 5.68 3.80 -18.93
C MET A 148 5.80 5.03 -19.83
N GLY A 149 6.84 5.85 -19.67
CA GLY A 149 7.09 7.03 -20.52
C GLY A 149 7.32 6.67 -21.98
N GLN A 150 8.00 5.56 -22.27
CA GLN A 150 8.20 5.08 -23.64
C GLN A 150 6.90 4.59 -24.30
N LEU A 151 5.97 4.02 -23.51
CA LEU A 151 4.65 3.61 -24.00
C LEU A 151 3.78 4.80 -24.42
N THR A 152 4.02 6.01 -23.85
CA THR A 152 3.29 7.24 -24.27
C THR A 152 3.75 7.79 -25.62
N GLU A 153 4.93 7.41 -26.10
CA GLU A 153 5.38 7.78 -27.45
C GLU A 153 4.55 7.04 -28.53
N ASP A 154 3.93 5.93 -28.16
CA ASP A 154 2.89 5.27 -28.95
C ASP A 154 1.53 5.88 -28.58
N GLU A 155 1.03 6.83 -29.38
CA GLU A 155 -0.23 7.58 -29.17
C GLU A 155 -1.47 6.69 -28.90
N THR A 156 -1.33 5.36 -28.95
CA THR A 156 -2.42 4.39 -28.74
C THR A 156 -2.58 3.94 -27.28
N ILE A 157 -1.61 4.26 -26.40
CA ILE A 157 -1.63 3.80 -25.00
C ILE A 157 -1.83 4.99 -24.06
N GLU A 158 -3.01 5.04 -23.45
CA GLU A 158 -3.30 5.99 -22.38
C GLU A 158 -2.75 5.46 -21.04
N ILE A 159 -1.80 6.20 -20.46
CA ILE A 159 -1.24 5.85 -19.17
C ILE A 159 -2.09 6.49 -18.05
N ASP A 160 -2.46 5.69 -17.06
CA ASP A 160 -3.16 6.14 -15.88
C ASP A 160 -2.27 7.10 -15.05
N PRO A 161 -2.61 8.40 -14.96
CA PRO A 161 -1.84 9.37 -14.20
C PRO A 161 -1.76 9.02 -12.71
N GLU A 162 -2.73 8.28 -12.17
CA GLU A 162 -2.73 7.86 -10.78
C GLU A 162 -1.65 6.81 -10.51
N LYS A 163 -1.45 5.86 -11.43
CA LYS A 163 -0.36 4.88 -11.35
C LYS A 163 1.00 5.57 -11.39
N VAL A 164 1.22 6.49 -12.33
CA VAL A 164 2.46 7.26 -12.43
C VAL A 164 2.72 8.01 -11.13
N THR A 165 1.72 8.75 -10.64
CA THR A 165 1.83 9.51 -9.38
C THR A 165 2.15 8.60 -8.19
N SER A 166 1.52 7.44 -8.09
CA SER A 166 1.76 6.49 -7.02
C SER A 166 3.20 5.93 -7.03
N ILE A 167 3.75 5.62 -8.21
CA ILE A 167 5.14 5.18 -8.36
C ILE A 167 6.11 6.31 -8.01
N GLN A 168 5.83 7.54 -8.44
CA GLN A 168 6.63 8.71 -8.09
C GLN A 168 6.61 9.02 -6.59
N LEU A 169 5.46 8.82 -5.92
CA LEU A 169 5.36 8.95 -4.47
C LEU A 169 6.22 7.91 -3.75
N MET A 170 6.19 6.64 -4.17
CA MET A 170 7.07 5.61 -3.62
C MET A 170 8.55 5.97 -3.78
N LEU A 171 8.95 6.42 -4.97
CA LEU A 171 10.33 6.84 -5.25
C LEU A 171 10.75 8.03 -4.37
N GLY A 172 9.88 9.02 -4.22
CA GLY A 172 10.12 10.16 -3.35
C GLY A 172 10.28 9.77 -1.88
N GLN A 173 9.48 8.81 -1.39
CA GLN A 173 9.61 8.29 -0.02
C GLN A 173 10.96 7.63 0.22
N ILE A 174 11.48 6.86 -0.75
CA ILE A 174 12.81 6.25 -0.66
C ILE A 174 13.88 7.34 -0.60
N TYR A 175 13.80 8.39 -1.44
CA TYR A 175 14.73 9.52 -1.38
C TYR A 175 14.67 10.23 -0.02
N VAL A 176 13.49 10.42 0.56
CA VAL A 176 13.36 11.00 1.92
C VAL A 176 14.06 10.12 2.96
N ALA A 177 13.83 8.80 2.91
CA ALA A 177 14.47 7.85 3.82
C ALA A 177 16.01 7.87 3.70
N GLN A 178 16.54 8.10 2.48
CA GLN A 178 17.96 8.28 2.20
C GLN A 178 18.47 9.70 2.47
N LYS A 179 17.63 10.61 2.99
CA LYS A 179 17.94 12.03 3.19
C LYS A 179 18.33 12.80 1.91
N ARG A 180 17.94 12.26 0.77
CA ARG A 180 18.12 12.86 -0.57
C ARG A 180 16.96 13.81 -0.86
N PHE A 181 16.78 14.81 0.00
CA PHE A 181 15.60 15.67 0.01
C PHE A 181 15.40 16.48 -1.27
N GLY A 182 16.47 16.89 -1.95
CA GLY A 182 16.37 17.60 -3.23
C GLY A 182 15.72 16.75 -4.32
N GLU A 183 16.10 15.48 -4.40
CA GLU A 183 15.54 14.50 -5.35
C GLU A 183 14.10 14.14 -4.98
N ALA A 184 13.80 14.00 -3.68
CA ALA A 184 12.44 13.79 -3.20
C ALA A 184 11.51 14.95 -3.62
N ILE A 185 11.93 16.19 -3.41
CA ILE A 185 11.14 17.36 -3.81
C ILE A 185 10.95 17.39 -5.33
N ALA A 186 12.01 17.13 -6.12
CA ALA A 186 11.91 17.14 -7.56
C ALA A 186 10.91 16.10 -8.10
N ILE A 187 10.92 14.87 -7.55
CA ILE A 187 9.98 13.83 -7.98
C ILE A 187 8.54 14.13 -7.53
N TYR A 188 8.33 14.74 -6.35
CA TYR A 188 7.00 15.18 -5.92
C TYR A 188 6.45 16.34 -6.77
N ASP A 189 7.31 17.25 -7.24
CA ASP A 189 6.92 18.29 -8.19
C ASP A 189 6.50 17.71 -9.53
N GLN A 190 7.21 16.68 -10.02
CA GLN A 190 6.80 15.96 -11.23
C GLN A 190 5.44 15.28 -11.03
N ALA A 191 5.25 14.58 -9.92
CA ALA A 191 3.99 13.91 -9.58
C ALA A 191 2.80 14.89 -9.53
N ALA A 192 2.98 16.05 -8.89
CA ALA A 192 1.95 17.10 -8.85
C ALA A 192 1.66 17.72 -10.23
N THR A 193 2.58 17.61 -11.19
CA THR A 193 2.36 18.06 -12.57
C THR A 193 1.58 17.04 -13.38
N VAL A 194 1.84 15.73 -13.16
CA VAL A 194 1.17 14.61 -13.81
C VAL A 194 -0.30 14.55 -13.39
N ASN A 195 -0.56 14.61 -12.09
CA ASN A 195 -1.93 14.59 -11.54
C ASN A 195 -2.17 15.83 -10.67
N LYS A 196 -2.71 16.87 -11.28
CA LYS A 196 -2.92 18.19 -10.63
C LYS A 196 -4.00 18.19 -9.56
N THR A 197 -4.86 17.18 -9.52
CA THR A 197 -5.95 17.03 -8.56
C THR A 197 -5.55 16.17 -7.36
N ASP A 198 -4.41 15.49 -7.44
CA ASP A 198 -3.91 14.65 -6.34
C ASP A 198 -3.17 15.51 -5.29
N PHE A 199 -3.69 15.53 -4.08
CA PHE A 199 -3.10 16.27 -2.97
C PHE A 199 -1.83 15.62 -2.40
N ARG A 200 -1.64 14.30 -2.60
CA ARG A 200 -0.57 13.50 -1.98
C ARG A 200 0.85 13.99 -2.31
N PRO A 201 1.20 14.30 -3.57
CA PRO A 201 2.53 14.81 -3.90
C PRO A 201 2.82 16.18 -3.26
N VAL A 202 1.82 17.06 -3.27
CA VAL A 202 1.94 18.40 -2.68
C VAL A 202 2.12 18.32 -1.17
N LEU A 203 1.34 17.43 -0.51
CA LEU A 203 1.48 17.15 0.92
C LEU A 203 2.86 16.57 1.25
N ALA A 204 3.31 15.59 0.47
CA ALA A 204 4.62 14.96 0.66
C ALA A 204 5.77 15.99 0.58
N LYS A 205 5.73 16.89 -0.40
CA LYS A 205 6.67 18.02 -0.52
C LYS A 205 6.61 18.93 0.70
N ALA A 206 5.42 19.31 1.15
CA ALA A 206 5.24 20.15 2.34
C ALA A 206 5.87 19.51 3.58
N MET A 207 5.67 18.20 3.76
CA MET A 207 6.25 17.46 4.89
C MET A 207 7.78 17.40 4.82
N VAL A 208 8.38 17.22 3.64
CA VAL A 208 9.85 17.27 3.48
C VAL A 208 10.39 18.62 3.89
N LEU A 209 9.82 19.73 3.40
CA LEU A 209 10.24 21.09 3.74
C LEU A 209 10.08 21.35 5.24
N LYS A 210 8.99 20.96 5.85
CA LYS A 210 8.77 21.08 7.30
C LYS A 210 9.81 20.30 8.10
N ASN A 211 10.09 19.05 7.71
CA ASN A 211 11.10 18.20 8.38
C ASN A 211 12.53 18.76 8.26
N GLN A 212 12.79 19.58 7.24
CA GLN A 212 14.04 20.34 7.11
C GLN A 212 14.06 21.63 7.95
N GLY A 213 13.00 21.92 8.74
CA GLY A 213 12.87 23.15 9.51
C GLY A 213 12.44 24.38 8.68
N ASN A 214 12.08 24.18 7.41
CA ASN A 214 11.66 25.26 6.53
C ASN A 214 10.14 25.41 6.51
N GLU A 215 9.56 25.74 7.67
CA GLU A 215 8.10 25.85 7.85
C GLU A 215 7.49 26.93 6.96
N ALA A 216 8.20 28.06 6.77
CA ALA A 216 7.72 29.15 5.92
C ALA A 216 7.54 28.70 4.45
N ALA A 217 8.46 27.89 3.94
CA ALA A 217 8.36 27.34 2.59
C ALA A 217 7.35 26.18 2.51
N ALA A 218 7.15 25.42 3.57
CA ALA A 218 6.20 24.32 3.62
C ALA A 218 4.73 24.79 3.60
N LYS A 219 4.44 25.92 4.25
CA LYS A 219 3.08 26.44 4.47
C LYS A 219 2.24 26.53 3.21
N PRO A 220 2.66 27.18 2.10
CA PRO A 220 1.85 27.26 0.89
C PRO A 220 1.50 25.89 0.29
N PHE A 221 2.37 24.91 0.43
CA PHE A 221 2.11 23.54 -0.04
C PHE A 221 1.10 22.82 0.86
N PHE A 222 1.13 23.01 2.18
CA PHE A 222 0.07 22.52 3.06
C PHE A 222 -1.28 23.11 2.70
N MET A 223 -1.35 24.43 2.45
CA MET A 223 -2.59 25.10 2.03
C MET A 223 -3.14 24.50 0.73
N THR A 224 -2.29 24.29 -0.26
CA THR A 224 -2.67 23.66 -1.53
C THR A 224 -3.15 22.23 -1.30
N ALA A 225 -2.44 21.44 -0.49
CA ALA A 225 -2.84 20.08 -0.18
C ALA A 225 -4.21 20.00 0.53
N ILE A 226 -4.49 20.92 1.46
CA ILE A 226 -5.81 21.01 2.14
C ILE A 226 -6.93 21.32 1.13
N ASN A 227 -6.66 22.23 0.19
CA ASN A 227 -7.67 22.59 -0.83
C ASN A 227 -8.00 21.42 -1.76
N LEU A 228 -6.98 20.66 -2.18
CA LEU A 228 -7.14 19.49 -3.07
C LEU A 228 -7.66 18.24 -2.34
N ALA A 229 -7.40 18.12 -1.04
CA ALA A 229 -7.71 16.90 -0.30
C ALA A 229 -9.23 16.68 -0.13
N PRO A 230 -9.69 15.42 -0.19
CA PRO A 230 -11.03 15.05 0.26
C PRO A 230 -11.28 15.47 1.71
N ALA A 231 -12.55 15.75 2.06
CA ALA A 231 -12.94 16.22 3.38
C ALA A 231 -12.39 15.38 4.54
N THR A 232 -12.30 14.07 4.35
CA THR A 232 -11.79 13.09 5.33
C THR A 232 -10.34 13.30 5.73
N TYR A 233 -9.51 13.95 4.88
CA TYR A 233 -8.09 14.18 5.14
C TYR A 233 -7.78 15.62 5.57
N LYS A 234 -8.69 16.58 5.32
CA LYS A 234 -8.43 18.02 5.53
C LYS A 234 -7.99 18.34 6.96
N ASP A 235 -8.68 17.79 7.96
CA ASP A 235 -8.38 18.11 9.36
C ASP A 235 -7.03 17.54 9.79
N GLN A 236 -6.71 16.33 9.38
CA GLN A 236 -5.39 15.74 9.63
C GLN A 236 -4.27 16.56 9.00
N ILE A 237 -4.46 17.06 7.77
CA ILE A 237 -3.46 17.90 7.09
C ILE A 237 -3.32 19.26 7.80
N LYS A 238 -4.41 19.87 8.28
CA LYS A 238 -4.37 21.11 9.07
C LYS A 238 -3.55 20.94 10.36
N GLU A 239 -3.73 19.83 11.07
CA GLU A 239 -2.94 19.50 12.26
C GLU A 239 -1.45 19.35 11.94
N MET A 240 -1.12 18.68 10.84
CA MET A 240 0.28 18.54 10.37
C MET A 240 0.91 19.89 10.01
N ALA A 241 0.12 20.80 9.46
CA ALA A 241 0.61 22.09 8.97
C ALA A 241 0.92 23.12 10.05
N VAL A 242 0.45 22.94 11.29
CA VAL A 242 0.57 23.94 12.38
C VAL A 242 0.15 25.35 11.90
N LEU A 243 -1.07 25.44 11.38
CA LEU A 243 -1.60 26.65 10.79
C LEU A 243 -2.01 27.69 11.84
N SER A 244 -1.78 28.98 11.56
CA SER A 244 -2.33 30.07 12.37
C SER A 244 -3.85 30.25 12.17
N ALA A 245 -4.51 30.95 13.09
CA ALA A 245 -5.92 31.28 12.94
C ALA A 245 -6.22 32.08 11.65
N ALA A 246 -5.28 32.90 11.18
CA ALA A 246 -5.41 33.62 9.91
C ALA A 246 -5.37 32.69 8.70
N ASP A 247 -4.56 31.64 8.76
CA ASP A 247 -4.45 30.65 7.70
C ASP A 247 -5.72 29.80 7.60
N LEU A 248 -6.26 29.38 8.75
CA LEU A 248 -7.53 28.66 8.81
C LEU A 248 -8.68 29.47 8.21
N LYS A 249 -8.75 30.77 8.53
CA LYS A 249 -9.75 31.66 7.96
C LYS A 249 -9.60 31.83 6.44
N ALA A 250 -8.36 31.85 5.93
CA ALA A 250 -8.10 31.91 4.49
C ALA A 250 -8.58 30.64 3.76
N LEU A 251 -8.47 29.46 4.38
CA LEU A 251 -8.98 28.19 3.83
C LEU A 251 -10.52 28.15 3.78
N GLU A 252 -11.19 28.72 4.77
CA GLU A 252 -12.67 28.82 4.81
C GLU A 252 -13.23 29.79 3.77
N ALA A 253 -12.44 30.76 3.33
CA ALA A 253 -12.83 31.76 2.34
C ALA A 253 -12.75 31.26 0.88
N VAL A 254 -12.16 30.09 0.61
CA VAL A 254 -12.14 29.48 -0.72
C VAL A 254 -13.51 28.83 -0.97
N PRO A 255 -14.28 29.27 -2.01
CA PRO A 255 -15.55 28.62 -2.33
C PRO A 255 -15.30 27.13 -2.62
N THR A 256 -15.97 26.24 -1.92
CA THR A 256 -16.08 24.84 -2.33
C THR A 256 -16.80 24.85 -3.67
N GLU A 257 -16.13 24.43 -4.75
CA GLU A 257 -16.82 24.16 -6.01
C GLU A 257 -17.96 23.19 -5.68
N THR A 258 -19.17 23.68 -5.95
CA THR A 258 -20.42 23.00 -5.69
C THR A 258 -20.43 21.65 -6.40
N ASP A 259 -20.79 20.63 -5.65
CA ASP A 259 -21.11 19.29 -6.13
C ASP A 259 -22.07 19.38 -7.34
N PRO A 260 -21.73 18.89 -8.53
CA PRO A 260 -22.61 19.03 -9.71
C PRO A 260 -23.85 18.13 -9.67
N GLU A 261 -24.12 17.41 -8.59
CA GLU A 261 -25.29 16.52 -8.45
C GLU A 261 -26.55 17.19 -7.87
N ALA A 262 -26.53 18.50 -7.55
CA ALA A 262 -27.67 19.16 -6.93
C ALA A 262 -28.67 19.81 -7.93
N GLU A 263 -28.42 19.81 -9.24
CA GLU A 263 -29.31 20.44 -10.26
C GLU A 263 -30.10 19.47 -11.15
N ALA A 264 -30.29 18.21 -10.75
CA ALA A 264 -31.08 17.25 -11.53
C ALA A 264 -32.41 16.84 -10.88
N THR A 265 -33.09 17.77 -10.15
CA THR A 265 -34.49 17.55 -9.72
C THR A 265 -35.22 18.88 -9.65
N GLU A 266 -35.68 19.36 -10.81
CA GLU A 266 -36.92 20.13 -10.99
C GLU A 266 -37.57 19.82 -12.36
#